data_17c5e12168f4ad2197cafb6731a63a6a
#
_entry.id   17c5e12168f4ad2197cafb6731a63a6a
#
_cell.length_a   1.000
_cell.length_b   1.000
_cell.length_c   1.000
_cell.angle_alpha   90.00
_cell.angle_beta   90.00
_cell.angle_gamma   90.00
#
_symmetry.space_group_name_H-M   'P 1'
#
loop_
_entity.id
_entity.type
_entity.pdbx_description
1 polymer ?
#
loop_
_entity_poly.entity_id
_entity_poly.type
_entity_poly.pdbx_seq_one_letter_code
_entity_poly.pdbx_strand_id
1 'polypeptide(L)'
;MANSVCEVLLTEARLKAPRDDVDVVAGAVVDFWGIVRGSEEGREIDGIEYEAHREMAEHQLRGIAQQAIEKFALQLIVIHHRIGFVAAGQSSLFMRVMSQHRAEAFRASQWAVDELKKKVPIWKRAKFKIDNQPAREGKRDRPAETHLISRG
;
A
#
# COMPACT_ATOMS: atom_id res chain seq x y z
N MET A 1 5.50 27.02 -14.34
CA MET A 1 5.27 25.57 -14.27
C MET A 1 5.05 25.17 -12.84
N ALA A 2 3.92 24.54 -12.57
CA ALA A 2 3.71 23.95 -11.26
C ALA A 2 4.74 22.82 -11.04
N ASN A 3 5.46 22.87 -9.95
CA ASN A 3 6.39 21.81 -9.59
C ASN A 3 5.60 20.60 -9.12
N SER A 4 5.80 19.46 -9.77
CA SER A 4 5.23 18.20 -9.32
C SER A 4 5.89 17.73 -8.04
N VAL A 5 5.12 17.23 -7.12
CA VAL A 5 5.59 16.73 -5.82
C VAL A 5 5.46 15.21 -5.78
N CYS A 6 6.55 14.55 -5.40
CA CYS A 6 6.63 13.12 -5.23
C CYS A 6 7.08 12.83 -3.79
N GLU A 7 6.24 12.13 -3.02
CA GLU A 7 6.58 11.75 -1.66
C GLU A 7 6.38 10.25 -1.47
N VAL A 8 7.41 9.59 -0.95
CA VAL A 8 7.40 8.15 -0.67
C VAL A 8 7.85 7.93 0.76
N LEU A 9 7.11 7.10 1.49
CA LEU A 9 7.41 6.77 2.88
C LEU A 9 7.16 5.28 3.15
N LEU A 10 8.17 4.62 3.73
CA LEU A 10 8.02 3.34 4.40
C LEU A 10 8.08 3.57 5.90
N THR A 11 7.09 3.09 6.65
CA THR A 11 6.99 3.35 8.07
C THR A 11 6.35 2.19 8.83
N GLU A 12 6.75 2.00 10.07
CA GLU A 12 6.06 1.08 10.99
C GLU A 12 4.87 1.75 11.68
N ALA A 13 4.79 3.07 11.63
CA ALA A 13 3.72 3.84 12.25
C ALA A 13 2.40 3.71 11.48
N ARG A 14 1.30 3.90 12.18
CA ARG A 14 -0.03 3.96 11.56
C ARG A 14 -0.05 5.06 10.51
N LEU A 15 -0.63 4.73 9.35
CA LEU A 15 -0.74 5.68 8.26
C LEU A 15 -1.82 6.72 8.56
N LYS A 16 -1.51 7.95 8.22
CA LYS A 16 -2.42 9.10 8.33
C LYS A 16 -2.43 9.83 6.99
N ALA A 17 -3.57 10.38 6.63
CA ALA A 17 -3.64 11.24 5.47
C ALA A 17 -2.78 12.50 5.71
N PRO A 18 -1.93 12.89 4.74
CA PRO A 18 -1.23 14.16 4.81
C PRO A 18 -2.20 15.33 4.79
N ARG A 19 -1.72 16.52 5.14
CA ARG A 19 -2.52 17.74 5.10
C ARG A 19 -3.06 18.03 3.70
N ASP A 20 -4.20 18.68 3.67
CA ASP A 20 -4.91 19.04 2.44
C ASP A 20 -4.38 20.34 1.81
N ASP A 21 -3.09 20.41 1.54
CA ASP A 21 -2.53 21.53 0.79
C ASP A 21 -2.76 21.25 -0.70
N VAL A 22 -3.96 21.57 -1.16
CA VAL A 22 -4.32 21.36 -2.57
C VAL A 22 -3.89 22.58 -3.36
N ASP A 23 -3.08 22.32 -4.41
CA ASP A 23 -2.73 23.35 -5.37
C ASP A 23 -4.00 23.81 -6.10
N VAL A 24 -4.11 25.12 -6.34
CA VAL A 24 -5.26 25.72 -7.05
C VAL A 24 -5.39 25.22 -8.50
N VAL A 25 -4.34 24.61 -9.05
CA VAL A 25 -4.37 24.01 -10.40
C VAL A 25 -4.98 22.62 -10.40
N ALA A 26 -5.00 21.94 -9.25
CA ALA A 26 -5.55 20.58 -9.16
C ALA A 26 -7.08 20.63 -9.12
N GLY A 27 -7.70 20.00 -10.10
CA GLY A 27 -9.16 19.82 -10.15
C GLY A 27 -9.63 18.51 -9.55
N ALA A 28 -8.72 17.56 -9.30
CA ALA A 28 -9.05 16.23 -8.78
C ALA A 28 -8.00 15.72 -7.81
N VAL A 29 -8.48 15.22 -6.68
CA VAL A 29 -7.67 14.52 -5.68
C VAL A 29 -8.28 13.15 -5.45
N VAL A 30 -7.49 12.10 -5.59
CA VAL A 30 -7.92 10.74 -5.27
C VAL A 30 -7.05 10.20 -4.14
N ASP A 31 -7.69 9.80 -3.06
CA ASP A 31 -7.03 9.10 -1.95
C ASP A 31 -7.44 7.62 -1.99
N PHE A 32 -6.44 6.77 -2.03
CA PHE A 32 -6.63 5.33 -1.96
C PHE A 32 -6.07 4.81 -0.64
N TRP A 33 -6.85 3.97 0.03
CA TRP A 33 -6.45 3.28 1.25
C TRP A 33 -6.51 1.78 1.01
N GLY A 34 -5.37 1.10 1.13
CA GLY A 34 -5.33 -0.35 1.14
C GLY A 34 -5.50 -0.85 2.56
N ILE A 35 -6.57 -1.57 2.82
CA ILE A 35 -6.95 -2.03 4.16
C ILE A 35 -6.66 -3.51 4.29
N VAL A 36 -6.12 -3.92 5.44
CA VAL A 36 -5.94 -5.34 5.75
C VAL A 36 -7.31 -5.95 6.08
N ARG A 37 -7.72 -6.93 5.29
CA ARG A 37 -8.98 -7.64 5.50
C ARG A 37 -8.88 -8.54 6.72
N GLY A 38 -10.02 -8.88 7.31
CA GLY A 38 -10.09 -9.76 8.48
C GLY A 38 -9.96 -11.24 8.17
N SER A 39 -9.80 -11.61 6.90
CA SER A 39 -9.65 -13.00 6.49
C SER A 39 -8.72 -13.14 5.30
N GLU A 40 -8.07 -14.28 5.22
CA GLU A 40 -7.19 -14.68 4.11
C GLU A 40 -7.46 -16.16 3.84
N GLU A 41 -7.71 -16.50 2.57
CA GLU A 41 -8.00 -17.88 2.16
C GLU A 41 -9.12 -18.56 2.99
N GLY A 42 -10.17 -17.80 3.30
CA GLY A 42 -11.31 -18.29 4.06
C GLY A 42 -11.08 -18.47 5.56
N ARG A 43 -9.92 -18.03 6.07
CA ARG A 43 -9.57 -18.13 7.49
C ARG A 43 -9.43 -16.74 8.09
N GLU A 44 -9.88 -16.59 9.34
CA GLU A 44 -9.70 -15.34 10.06
C GLU A 44 -8.23 -15.07 10.38
N ILE A 45 -7.83 -13.80 10.24
CA ILE A 45 -6.47 -13.35 10.56
C ILE A 45 -6.50 -12.21 11.57
N ASP A 46 -5.47 -12.12 12.40
CA ASP A 46 -5.27 -10.98 13.29
C ASP A 46 -4.73 -9.77 12.53
N GLY A 47 -3.97 -10.02 11.49
CA GLY A 47 -3.36 -9.00 10.66
C GLY A 47 -2.32 -9.60 9.73
N ILE A 48 -1.55 -8.73 9.11
CA ILE A 48 -0.50 -9.11 8.17
C ILE A 48 0.82 -8.51 8.64
N GLU A 49 1.86 -9.32 8.65
CA GLU A 49 3.24 -8.88 8.83
C GLU A 49 3.82 -8.52 7.47
N TYR A 50 4.26 -7.27 7.30
CA TYR A 50 4.91 -6.80 6.08
C TYR A 50 6.40 -6.65 6.31
N GLU A 51 7.19 -7.27 5.44
CA GLU A 51 8.65 -7.15 5.42
C GLU A 51 9.10 -6.54 4.10
N ALA A 52 10.12 -5.70 4.15
CA ALA A 52 10.62 -5.02 2.97
C ALA A 52 12.14 -4.98 2.94
N HIS A 53 12.70 -5.11 1.77
CA HIS A 53 14.06 -4.65 1.52
C HIS A 53 13.99 -3.13 1.38
N ARG A 54 14.28 -2.41 2.45
CA ARG A 54 13.93 -0.99 2.61
C ARG A 54 14.43 -0.11 1.48
N GLU A 55 15.73 -0.15 1.21
CA GLU A 55 16.34 0.69 0.17
C GLU A 55 15.78 0.40 -1.22
N MET A 56 15.66 -0.87 -1.57
CA MET A 56 15.13 -1.27 -2.86
C MET A 56 13.65 -0.92 -2.98
N ALA A 57 12.87 -1.15 -1.93
CA ALA A 57 11.45 -0.80 -1.91
C ALA A 57 11.26 0.71 -2.09
N GLU A 58 11.99 1.53 -1.37
CA GLU A 58 11.94 3.00 -1.54
C GLU A 58 12.32 3.43 -2.94
N HIS A 59 13.39 2.86 -3.49
CA HIS A 59 13.83 3.14 -4.85
C HIS A 59 12.75 2.81 -5.88
N GLN A 60 12.15 1.64 -5.78
CA GLN A 60 11.09 1.20 -6.69
C GLN A 60 9.82 2.07 -6.54
N LEU A 61 9.45 2.42 -5.32
CA LEU A 61 8.31 3.30 -5.07
C LEU A 61 8.53 4.69 -5.67
N ARG A 62 9.73 5.25 -5.53
CA ARG A 62 10.06 6.54 -6.15
C ARG A 62 10.01 6.47 -7.67
N GLY A 63 10.49 5.38 -8.25
CA GLY A 63 10.43 5.15 -9.70
C GLY A 63 8.99 5.11 -10.19
N ILE A 64 8.11 4.40 -9.50
CA ILE A 64 6.68 4.34 -9.82
C ILE A 64 6.04 5.73 -9.71
N ALA A 65 6.33 6.45 -8.64
CA ALA A 65 5.79 7.79 -8.43
C ALA A 65 6.21 8.76 -9.54
N GLN A 66 7.48 8.75 -9.92
CA GLN A 66 7.99 9.61 -10.99
C GLN A 66 7.38 9.25 -12.35
N GLN A 67 7.27 7.97 -12.66
CA GLN A 67 6.62 7.50 -13.88
C GLN A 67 5.14 7.90 -13.92
N ALA A 68 4.44 7.82 -12.79
CA ALA A 68 3.04 8.24 -12.70
C ALA A 68 2.88 9.73 -12.99
N ILE A 69 3.75 10.57 -12.42
CA ILE A 69 3.75 12.01 -12.65
C ILE A 69 3.89 12.31 -14.14
N GLU A 70 4.85 11.68 -14.79
CA GLU A 70 5.11 11.90 -16.22
C GLU A 70 3.98 11.36 -17.10
N LYS A 71 3.53 10.14 -16.80
CA LYS A 71 2.53 9.45 -17.62
C LYS A 71 1.15 10.11 -17.55
N PHE A 72 0.78 10.64 -16.41
CA PHE A 72 -0.57 11.15 -16.15
C PHE A 72 -0.62 12.65 -15.86
N ALA A 73 0.51 13.35 -16.03
CA ALA A 73 0.62 14.79 -15.78
C ALA A 73 0.09 15.19 -14.38
N LEU A 74 0.57 14.48 -13.35
CA LEU A 74 0.15 14.73 -11.98
C LEU A 74 0.86 15.96 -11.38
N GLN A 75 0.14 16.69 -10.53
CA GLN A 75 0.73 17.71 -9.67
C GLN A 75 1.35 17.12 -8.42
N LEU A 76 0.80 15.98 -7.95
CA LEU A 76 1.29 15.34 -6.74
C LEU A 76 1.01 13.84 -6.78
N ILE A 77 1.96 13.07 -6.25
CA ILE A 77 1.73 11.70 -5.83
C ILE A 77 2.40 11.44 -4.48
N VAL A 78 1.64 10.90 -3.56
CA VAL A 78 2.11 10.47 -2.23
C VAL A 78 1.87 8.97 -2.13
N ILE A 79 2.90 8.22 -1.77
CA ILE A 79 2.79 6.77 -1.53
C ILE A 79 3.40 6.47 -0.16
N HIS A 80 2.56 6.11 0.78
CA HIS A 80 2.98 5.66 2.11
C HIS A 80 2.64 4.18 2.27
N HIS A 81 3.63 3.36 2.56
CA HIS A 81 3.43 1.95 2.84
C HIS A 81 3.89 1.62 4.25
N ARG A 82 3.05 0.90 4.98
CA ARG A 82 3.38 0.44 6.32
C ARG A 82 4.13 -0.88 6.24
N ILE A 83 5.13 -1.03 7.07
CA ILE A 83 5.89 -2.28 7.27
C ILE A 83 5.75 -2.69 8.74
N GLY A 84 6.10 -3.93 9.04
CA GLY A 84 5.81 -4.53 10.34
C GLY A 84 4.39 -5.09 10.38
N PHE A 85 3.87 -5.30 11.58
CA PHE A 85 2.54 -5.86 11.77
C PHE A 85 1.45 -4.81 11.57
N VAL A 86 0.50 -5.12 10.71
CA VAL A 86 -0.69 -4.28 10.46
C VAL A 86 -1.92 -5.10 10.82
N ALA A 87 -2.65 -4.67 11.83
CA ALA A 87 -3.85 -5.37 12.28
C ALA A 87 -4.96 -5.32 11.23
N ALA A 88 -5.81 -6.35 11.22
CA ALA A 88 -7.00 -6.37 10.38
C ALA A 88 -7.84 -5.10 10.63
N GLY A 89 -8.32 -4.48 9.56
CA GLY A 89 -9.06 -3.22 9.61
C GLY A 89 -8.18 -1.98 9.55
N GLN A 90 -6.86 -2.11 9.68
CA GLN A 90 -5.94 -0.99 9.55
C GLN A 90 -5.38 -0.90 8.14
N SER A 91 -4.90 0.29 7.78
CA SER A 91 -4.35 0.56 6.46
C SER A 91 -2.89 0.15 6.38
N SER A 92 -2.54 -0.57 5.32
CA SER A 92 -1.15 -0.88 4.96
C SER A 92 -0.60 0.03 3.87
N LEU A 93 -1.46 0.66 3.10
CA LEU A 93 -1.09 1.52 1.98
C LEU A 93 -1.98 2.75 1.95
N PHE A 94 -1.37 3.90 1.79
CA PHE A 94 -2.06 5.15 1.46
C PHE A 94 -1.43 5.72 0.20
N MET A 95 -2.27 6.15 -0.73
CA MET A 95 -1.82 6.82 -1.95
C MET A 95 -2.72 7.99 -2.26
N ARG A 96 -2.13 9.18 -2.43
CA ARG A 96 -2.84 10.36 -2.90
C ARG A 96 -2.28 10.78 -4.24
N VAL A 97 -3.16 11.02 -5.19
CA VAL A 97 -2.79 11.61 -6.46
C VAL A 97 -3.61 12.88 -6.70
N MET A 98 -2.96 13.88 -7.26
CA MET A 98 -3.60 15.12 -7.68
C MET A 98 -3.34 15.35 -9.15
N SER A 99 -4.39 15.65 -9.89
CA SER A 99 -4.31 16.00 -11.29
C SER A 99 -5.28 17.13 -11.62
N GLN A 100 -5.12 17.72 -12.81
CA GLN A 100 -6.02 18.76 -13.26
C GLN A 100 -7.45 18.23 -13.48
N HIS A 101 -7.57 16.99 -13.98
CA HIS A 101 -8.84 16.35 -14.28
C HIS A 101 -8.95 14.98 -13.63
N ARG A 102 -10.18 14.56 -13.29
CA ARG A 102 -10.45 13.31 -12.57
C ARG A 102 -10.00 12.04 -13.31
N ALA A 103 -10.06 12.04 -14.63
CA ALA A 103 -9.72 10.85 -15.41
C ALA A 103 -8.27 10.43 -15.17
N GLU A 104 -7.34 11.37 -15.20
CA GLU A 104 -5.93 11.12 -14.94
C GLU A 104 -5.70 10.67 -13.51
N ALA A 105 -6.40 11.28 -12.53
CA ALA A 105 -6.28 10.94 -11.13
C ALA A 105 -6.71 9.49 -10.86
N PHE A 106 -7.85 9.07 -11.39
CA PHE A 106 -8.30 7.69 -11.25
C PHE A 106 -7.37 6.69 -11.93
N ARG A 107 -6.98 6.98 -13.17
CA ARG A 107 -6.07 6.09 -13.92
C ARG A 107 -4.70 5.98 -13.26
N ALA A 108 -4.14 7.10 -12.81
CA ALA A 108 -2.85 7.11 -12.14
C ALA A 108 -2.89 6.31 -10.83
N SER A 109 -3.96 6.46 -10.06
CA SER A 109 -4.15 5.74 -8.81
C SER A 109 -4.15 4.22 -9.05
N GLN A 110 -4.97 3.75 -9.99
CA GLN A 110 -5.03 2.33 -10.33
C GLN A 110 -3.69 1.83 -10.88
N TRP A 111 -3.11 2.55 -11.82
CA TRP A 111 -1.84 2.17 -12.42
C TRP A 111 -0.73 2.04 -11.38
N ALA A 112 -0.61 3.02 -10.49
CA ALA A 112 0.45 3.03 -9.49
C ALA A 112 0.28 1.90 -8.47
N VAL A 113 -0.95 1.60 -8.04
CA VAL A 113 -1.21 0.46 -7.14
C VAL A 113 -0.84 -0.86 -7.83
N ASP A 114 -1.23 -1.03 -9.10
CA ASP A 114 -0.89 -2.23 -9.87
C ASP A 114 0.62 -2.40 -10.03
N GLU A 115 1.33 -1.33 -10.35
CA GLU A 115 2.78 -1.34 -10.49
C GLU A 115 3.49 -1.65 -9.16
N LEU A 116 3.01 -1.08 -8.07
CA LEU A 116 3.53 -1.35 -6.73
C LEU A 116 3.43 -2.83 -6.40
N LYS A 117 2.29 -3.43 -6.67
CA LYS A 117 2.06 -4.85 -6.41
C LYS A 117 2.91 -5.77 -7.27
N LYS A 118 3.33 -5.33 -8.44
CA LYS A 118 4.18 -6.12 -9.35
C LYS A 118 5.66 -6.00 -9.05
N LYS A 119 6.14 -4.81 -8.65
CA LYS A 119 7.57 -4.47 -8.70
C LYS A 119 8.22 -4.26 -7.36
N VAL A 120 7.47 -3.86 -6.34
CA VAL A 120 8.06 -3.45 -5.07
C VAL A 120 8.32 -4.65 -4.19
N PRO A 121 9.57 -4.84 -3.68
CA PRO A 121 9.91 -5.99 -2.86
C PRO A 121 9.43 -5.80 -1.41
N ILE A 122 8.13 -5.94 -1.24
CA ILE A 122 7.46 -5.99 0.05
C ILE A 122 6.69 -7.31 0.13
N TRP A 123 6.99 -8.12 1.14
CA TRP A 123 6.37 -9.42 1.35
C TRP A 123 5.34 -9.31 2.46
N LYS A 124 4.26 -10.05 2.31
CA LYS A 124 3.22 -10.13 3.32
C LYS A 124 3.09 -11.55 3.87
N ARG A 125 2.92 -11.64 5.19
CA ARG A 125 2.66 -12.90 5.88
C ARG A 125 1.42 -12.73 6.75
N ALA A 126 0.37 -13.47 6.44
CA ALA A 126 -0.85 -13.47 7.23
C ALA A 126 -0.62 -14.12 8.59
N LYS A 127 -1.11 -13.47 9.65
CA LYS A 127 -1.11 -14.02 11.01
C LYS A 127 -2.50 -14.55 11.31
N PHE A 128 -2.68 -15.85 11.14
CA PHE A 128 -3.98 -16.49 11.34
C PHE A 128 -4.36 -16.50 12.82
N LYS A 129 -5.64 -16.28 13.09
CA LYS A 129 -6.17 -16.43 14.45
C LYS A 129 -6.01 -17.87 14.90
N ILE A 130 -5.60 -18.03 16.15
CA ILE A 130 -5.55 -19.33 16.79
C ILE A 130 -7.00 -19.74 17.05
N ASP A 131 -7.41 -20.88 16.48
CA ASP A 131 -8.69 -21.47 16.76
C ASP A 131 -8.79 -21.74 18.28
N ASN A 132 -9.83 -21.21 18.95
CA ASN A 132 -10.11 -21.47 20.36
C ASN A 132 -10.57 -22.93 20.62
N GLN A 133 -10.46 -23.81 19.64
CA GLN A 133 -10.68 -25.21 19.84
C GLN A 133 -9.48 -25.84 20.55
N PRO A 134 -9.71 -26.79 21.46
CA PRO A 134 -8.61 -27.48 22.13
C PRO A 134 -7.66 -28.01 21.06
N ALA A 135 -6.37 -27.77 21.26
CA ALA A 135 -5.32 -28.16 20.35
C ALA A 135 -5.55 -29.60 19.92
N ARG A 136 -5.83 -29.84 18.65
CA ARG A 136 -5.77 -31.18 18.09
C ARG A 136 -4.30 -31.54 18.06
N GLU A 137 -3.94 -32.52 18.87
CA GLU A 137 -2.59 -33.06 18.87
C GLU A 137 -2.17 -33.33 17.41
N GLY A 138 -1.04 -32.75 16.99
CA GLY A 138 -0.45 -32.99 15.69
C GLY A 138 -0.74 -32.00 14.60
N LYS A 139 -1.56 -30.97 14.82
CA LYS A 139 -1.64 -29.84 13.87
C LYS A 139 -0.64 -28.77 14.27
N ARG A 140 0.52 -28.84 13.67
CA ARG A 140 1.42 -27.70 13.63
C ARG A 140 0.71 -26.58 12.88
N ASP A 141 0.76 -25.40 13.45
CA ASP A 141 0.38 -24.20 12.70
C ASP A 141 1.13 -24.21 11.38
N ARG A 142 0.38 -24.13 10.28
CA ARG A 142 1.02 -23.97 8.99
C ARG A 142 1.79 -22.66 9.04
N PRO A 143 3.08 -22.67 8.66
CA PRO A 143 3.78 -21.41 8.53
C PRO A 143 2.97 -20.53 7.61
N ALA A 144 2.78 -19.30 8.02
CA ALA A 144 2.06 -18.32 7.23
C ALA A 144 2.75 -18.19 5.86
N GLU A 145 1.96 -18.32 4.79
CA GLU A 145 2.49 -18.15 3.46
C GLU A 145 2.97 -16.72 3.26
N THR A 146 4.16 -16.58 2.71
CA THR A 146 4.72 -15.28 2.38
C THR A 146 4.48 -15.00 0.91
N HIS A 147 3.77 -13.92 0.62
CA HIS A 147 3.48 -13.50 -0.73
C HIS A 147 4.05 -12.13 -1.00
N LEU A 148 4.53 -11.90 -2.22
CA LEU A 148 4.80 -10.56 -2.69
C LEU A 148 3.48 -9.77 -2.79
N ILE A 149 3.48 -8.52 -2.38
CA ILE A 149 2.32 -7.63 -2.53
C ILE A 149 1.89 -7.54 -4.00
N SER A 150 2.83 -7.72 -4.91
CA SER A 150 2.60 -7.72 -6.35
C SER A 150 1.66 -8.80 -6.87
N ARG A 151 1.38 -9.81 -6.08
CA ARG A 151 0.41 -10.85 -6.45
C ARG A 151 -0.86 -10.61 -5.65
N GLY A 152 -1.68 -9.73 -6.18
CA GLY A 152 -2.98 -9.43 -5.59
C GLY A 152 -3.99 -10.53 -5.82
#